data_fc33216cf200315c8cf147567627b2bf
#
_entry.id   fc33216cf200315c8cf147567627b2bf
#
_cell.length_a   1.000
_cell.length_b   1.000
_cell.length_c   1.000
_cell.angle_alpha   90.00
_cell.angle_beta   90.00
_cell.angle_gamma   90.00
#
_symmetry.space_group_name_H-M   'P 1'
#
loop_
_entity.id
_entity.type
_entity.pdbx_description
1 polymer ?
#
loop_
_entity_poly.entity_id
_entity_poly.type
_entity_poly.pdbx_seq_one_letter_code
_entity_poly.pdbx_strand_id
1 'polypeptide(L)' 'MVNKVRVNIAGTPYAIATTDPEKYILSLAKKLDEDITKLLDDNANLSVTKAAVFCAMDYLDEYRKSTGSAENMRSQIQDY' A
#
# COMPACT_ATOMS: atom_id res chain seq x y z
N MET A 1 3.38 -22.94 0.31
CA MET A 1 3.85 -22.99 -1.08
C MET A 1 3.81 -21.60 -1.68
N VAL A 2 4.85 -21.22 -2.42
CA VAL A 2 4.93 -19.88 -2.99
C VAL A 2 4.15 -19.81 -4.28
N ASN A 3 3.32 -18.80 -4.42
CA ASN A 3 2.57 -18.51 -5.63
C ASN A 3 3.19 -17.34 -6.35
N LYS A 4 3.09 -17.34 -7.68
CA LYS A 4 3.42 -16.15 -8.45
C LYS A 4 2.13 -15.51 -8.92
N VAL A 5 1.92 -14.27 -8.52
CA VAL A 5 0.71 -13.54 -8.87
C VAL A 5 1.10 -12.38 -9.77
N ARG A 6 0.43 -12.27 -10.91
CA ARG A 6 0.67 -11.15 -11.82
C ARG A 6 -0.33 -10.05 -11.55
N VAL A 7 0.19 -8.85 -11.39
CA VAL A 7 -0.65 -7.68 -11.12
C VAL A 7 -0.22 -6.54 -12.02
N ASN A 8 -1.15 -5.63 -12.30
CA ASN A 8 -0.87 -4.39 -13.00
C ASN A 8 -1.11 -3.24 -12.04
N ILE A 9 -0.09 -2.42 -11.87
CA ILE A 9 -0.18 -1.26 -10.99
C ILE A 9 0.32 -0.05 -11.75
N ALA A 10 -0.54 0.96 -11.91
CA ALA A 10 -0.22 2.18 -12.62
C ALA A 10 0.29 1.90 -14.03
N GLY A 11 -0.31 0.91 -14.69
CA GLY A 11 0.03 0.57 -16.06
C GLY A 11 1.25 -0.31 -16.24
N THR A 12 1.90 -0.72 -15.15
CA THR A 12 3.09 -1.55 -15.22
C THR A 12 2.79 -2.94 -14.64
N PRO A 13 3.16 -4.00 -15.34
CA PRO A 13 2.93 -5.35 -14.82
C PRO A 13 4.04 -5.76 -13.86
N TYR A 14 3.64 -6.48 -12.82
CA TYR A 14 4.57 -7.01 -11.82
C TYR A 14 4.23 -8.45 -11.54
N ALA A 15 5.25 -9.26 -11.25
CA ALA A 15 5.06 -10.62 -10.78
C ALA A 15 5.52 -10.68 -9.34
N ILE A 16 4.60 -11.06 -8.47
CA ILE A 16 4.85 -11.08 -7.03
C ILE A 16 4.87 -12.52 -6.55
N ALA A 17 5.96 -12.90 -5.90
CA ALA A 17 6.07 -14.23 -5.29
C ALA A 17 5.63 -14.12 -3.84
N THR A 18 4.62 -14.90 -3.47
CA THR A 18 4.02 -14.78 -2.15
C THR A 18 3.42 -16.09 -1.70
N THR A 19 3.26 -16.25 -0.40
CA THR A 19 2.53 -17.38 0.16
C THR A 19 1.05 -17.03 0.41
N ASP A 20 0.67 -15.79 0.18
CA ASP A 20 -0.71 -15.35 0.36
C ASP A 20 -1.59 -15.82 -0.79
N PRO A 21 -2.91 -15.91 -0.57
CA PRO A 21 -3.82 -16.27 -1.66
C PRO A 21 -3.81 -15.23 -2.78
N GLU A 22 -3.97 -15.70 -4.01
CA GLU A 22 -3.96 -14.82 -5.17
C GLU A 22 -5.03 -13.73 -5.07
N LYS A 23 -6.23 -14.09 -4.63
CA LYS A 23 -7.32 -13.11 -4.48
C LYS A 23 -6.92 -11.96 -3.59
N TYR A 24 -6.23 -12.27 -2.50
CA TYR A 24 -5.81 -11.25 -1.56
C TYR A 24 -4.81 -10.30 -2.20
N ILE A 25 -3.83 -10.85 -2.91
CA ILE A 25 -2.82 -10.04 -3.58
C ILE A 25 -3.44 -9.17 -4.67
N LEU A 26 -4.39 -9.73 -5.43
CA LEU A 26 -5.06 -8.95 -6.46
C LEU A 26 -5.86 -7.79 -5.86
N SER A 27 -6.47 -8.00 -4.71
CA SER A 27 -7.21 -6.92 -4.05
C SER A 27 -6.27 -5.82 -3.58
N LEU A 28 -5.10 -6.18 -3.06
CA LEU A 28 -4.11 -5.19 -2.64
C LEU A 28 -3.60 -4.40 -3.85
N ALA A 29 -3.32 -5.10 -4.94
CA ALA A 29 -2.82 -4.45 -6.15
C ALA A 29 -3.86 -3.47 -6.72
N LYS A 30 -5.12 -3.86 -6.69
CA LYS A 30 -6.19 -2.99 -7.18
C LYS A 30 -6.28 -1.72 -6.35
N LYS A 31 -6.21 -1.86 -5.04
CA LYS A 31 -6.27 -0.71 -4.13
C LYS A 31 -5.10 0.22 -4.39
N LEU A 32 -3.91 -0.32 -4.51
CA LEU A 32 -2.71 0.46 -4.75
C LEU A 32 -2.78 1.16 -6.10
N ASP A 33 -3.24 0.44 -7.13
CA ASP A 33 -3.39 1.01 -8.47
C ASP A 33 -4.34 2.22 -8.44
N GLU A 34 -5.45 2.08 -7.75
CA GLU A 34 -6.43 3.15 -7.63
C GLU A 34 -5.85 4.36 -6.90
N ASP A 35 -5.12 4.11 -5.82
CA ASP A 35 -4.56 5.20 -5.03
C ASP A 35 -3.46 5.94 -5.79
N ILE A 36 -2.61 5.21 -6.49
CA ILE A 36 -1.57 5.84 -7.31
C ILE A 36 -2.20 6.65 -8.44
N THR A 37 -3.18 6.07 -9.12
CA THR A 37 -3.86 6.75 -10.22
C THR A 37 -4.50 8.04 -9.75
N LYS A 38 -5.12 8.01 -8.59
CA LYS A 38 -5.75 9.20 -8.04
C LYS A 38 -4.73 10.30 -7.76
N LEU A 39 -3.59 9.93 -7.20
CA LEU A 39 -2.52 10.90 -6.96
C LEU A 39 -2.01 11.50 -8.26
N LEU A 40 -1.84 10.67 -9.29
CA LEU A 40 -1.37 11.16 -10.58
C LEU A 40 -2.39 12.09 -11.23
N ASP A 41 -3.68 11.79 -11.07
CA ASP A 41 -4.73 12.65 -11.62
C ASP A 41 -4.75 14.00 -10.92
N ASP A 42 -4.50 14.02 -9.63
CA ASP A 42 -4.53 15.25 -8.85
C ASP A 42 -3.26 16.08 -9.00
N ASN A 43 -2.17 15.47 -9.44
CA ASN A 43 -0.86 16.13 -9.50
C ASN A 43 -0.18 15.83 -10.84
N ALA A 44 -0.34 16.74 -11.79
CA ALA A 44 0.10 16.50 -13.17
C ALA A 44 1.59 16.23 -13.30
N ASN A 45 2.40 16.76 -12.39
CA ASN A 45 3.86 16.61 -12.47
C ASN A 45 4.41 15.51 -11.59
N LEU A 46 3.54 14.71 -10.98
CA LEU A 46 3.96 13.66 -10.09
C LEU A 46 4.31 12.41 -10.89
N SER A 47 5.45 11.81 -10.60
CA SER A 47 5.84 10.56 -11.26
C SER A 47 5.19 9.37 -10.54
N VAL A 48 5.12 8.24 -11.25
CA VAL A 48 4.59 7.01 -10.65
C VAL A 48 5.41 6.63 -9.42
N THR A 49 6.73 6.77 -9.51
CA THR A 49 7.60 6.43 -8.39
C THR A 49 7.29 7.28 -7.16
N LYS A 50 7.13 8.59 -7.36
CA LYS A 50 6.81 9.47 -6.24
C LYS A 50 5.43 9.18 -5.68
N ALA A 51 4.47 8.92 -6.55
CA ALA A 51 3.12 8.56 -6.10
C ALA A 51 3.16 7.29 -5.28
N ALA A 52 3.94 6.31 -5.70
CA ALA A 52 4.06 5.06 -4.97
C ALA A 52 4.68 5.28 -3.59
N VAL A 53 5.68 6.15 -3.50
CA VAL A 53 6.30 6.47 -2.22
C VAL A 53 5.29 7.15 -1.29
N PHE A 54 4.49 8.08 -1.81
CA PHE A 54 3.48 8.74 -1.00
C PHE A 54 2.43 7.75 -0.52
N CYS A 55 2.02 6.81 -1.37
CA CYS A 55 1.07 5.78 -0.97
C CYS A 55 1.68 4.89 0.11
N ALA A 56 2.94 4.54 -0.02
CA ALA A 56 3.61 3.70 0.97
C ALA A 56 3.67 4.40 2.33
N MET A 57 3.98 5.70 2.33
CA MET A 57 4.00 6.47 3.56
C MET A 57 2.62 6.53 4.21
N ASP A 58 1.60 6.70 3.39
CA ASP A 58 0.23 6.78 3.86
C ASP A 58 -0.21 5.46 4.49
N TYR A 59 0.09 4.34 3.83
CA TYR A 59 -0.26 3.03 4.34
C TYR A 59 0.48 2.73 5.64
N LEU A 60 1.75 3.12 5.70
CA LEU A 60 2.54 2.92 6.90
C LEU A 60 1.98 3.75 8.05
N ASP A 61 1.58 4.97 7.76
CA ASP A 61 0.98 5.85 8.75
C ASP A 61 -0.32 5.24 9.28
N GLU A 62 -1.17 4.75 8.39
CA GLU A 62 -2.42 4.12 8.80
C GLU A 62 -2.16 2.87 9.63
N TYR A 63 -1.18 2.08 9.20
CA TYR A 63 -0.83 0.88 9.94
C TYR A 63 -0.39 1.22 11.36
N ARG A 64 0.48 2.22 11.49
CA ARG A 64 0.98 2.63 12.79
C ARG A 64 -0.12 3.19 13.67
N LYS A 65 -0.99 4.00 13.11
CA LYS A 65 -2.09 4.57 13.87
C LYS A 65 -3.05 3.50 14.34
N SER A 66 -3.33 2.54 13.49
CA SER A 66 -4.20 1.44 13.85
C SER A 66 -3.60 0.61 14.97
N THR A 67 -2.34 0.25 14.83
CA THR A 67 -1.64 -0.55 15.83
C THR A 67 -1.35 0.27 17.08
N GLY A 68 -0.88 1.50 16.88
CA GLY A 68 -0.54 2.38 17.97
C GLY A 68 -1.72 2.75 18.84
N SER A 69 -2.89 2.91 18.22
CA SER A 69 -4.10 3.21 19.00
C SER A 69 -4.40 2.12 20.00
N ALA A 70 -4.27 0.87 19.57
CA ALA A 70 -4.52 -0.24 20.47
C ALA A 70 -3.51 -0.25 21.60
N GLU A 71 -2.26 0.07 21.30
CA GLU A 71 -1.23 0.10 22.32
C GLU A 71 -1.33 1.31 23.21
N ASN A 72 -1.67 2.45 22.63
CA ASN A 72 -1.75 3.68 23.41
C ASN A 72 -2.86 3.67 24.41
N MET A 73 -3.82 2.85 24.19
CA MET A 73 -4.88 2.72 25.17
C MET A 73 -4.36 2.17 26.49
N ARG A 74 -3.18 1.63 26.45
CA ARG A 74 -2.55 1.12 27.66
C ARG A 74 -1.33 1.93 28.05
N SER A 75 -0.80 2.71 27.19
CA SER A 75 0.38 3.44 27.49
C SER A 75 0.31 4.79 26.98
N GLN A 76 0.84 4.84 26.33
CA GLN A 76 1.25 5.57 25.53
C GLN A 76 1.62 6.03 25.07
N ILE A 77 1.69 5.93 25.30
CA ILE A 77 2.29 6.09 24.56
C ILE A 77 3.08 6.36 24.10
N GLN A 78 3.51 6.16 24.20
CA GLN A 78 4.47 6.33 23.67
C GLN A 78 4.84 6.80 22.81
N ASP A 79 4.98 6.88 22.85
CA ASP A 79 5.53 7.29 21.97
C ASP A 79 5.38 7.83 21.10
N TYR A 80 5.03 8.10 21.07
CA TYR A 80 4.91 8.74 20.07
C TYR A 80 4.58 9.47 20.09
#